data_3e3a859d508b2aea5db71c8031a8c97e
#
_entry.id   3e3a859d508b2aea5db71c8031a8c97e
#
_cell.length_a   1.000
_cell.length_b   1.000
_cell.length_c   1.000
_cell.angle_alpha   90.00
_cell.angle_beta   90.00
_cell.angle_gamma   90.00
#
_symmetry.space_group_name_H-M   'P 1'
#
loop_
_entity.id
_entity.type
_entity.pdbx_description
1 polymer ?
#
loop_
_entity_poly.entity_id
_entity_poly.type
_entity_poly.pdbx_seq_one_letter_code
_entity_poly.pdbx_strand_id
1 'polypeptide(L)'
;MSEVSLGVLSDEQDPVSQSTAKGSFLPVLKRWLREPLLHFLLLGLVLFAIYGYMHRGRGGVESSKQIALSLDELRQMEMYFESQWHRQPTPAEFQAMVEDKVREEVLYREALAMGLDKDDTIVKRRMAQKMQFLAEDVTAAHEPSTAELKAWFEKNSNKFALPSRYSFRHLYFSPDKRGKNARDDAAKALTKIAGQPEDSNLAASLADPFMFQDYYGDRAPDALAKEFGPQFVVALEKLKPGSWQGPVESGYGWHLVYVDTVIPGRIPAFEEMEPDVKTAWLAEQKRQAWQKAYTEMRAKYNVLLPGPSDKEAVQAPVPPPKKQVPAPSGEGPL
;
A
#
# COMPACT_ATOMS: atom_id res chain seq x y z
N MET A 1 -67.73 55.84 -22.50
CA MET A 1 -68.44 56.95 -21.85
C MET A 1 -67.47 57.48 -20.85
N SER A 2 -66.81 58.50 -21.22
CA SER A 2 -67.01 59.94 -20.80
C SER A 2 -66.24 60.16 -19.49
N GLU A 3 -65.42 60.94 -19.37
CA GLU A 3 -64.88 62.28 -19.79
C GLU A 3 -64.02 62.78 -18.61
N VAL A 4 -62.73 63.11 -18.78
CA VAL A 4 -62.24 64.51 -19.09
C VAL A 4 -62.47 65.50 -17.95
N SER A 5 -61.40 66.03 -17.39
CA SER A 5 -61.06 67.48 -17.36
C SER A 5 -59.91 67.75 -16.39
N LEU A 6 -58.76 68.06 -16.74
CA LEU A 6 -58.08 69.36 -17.08
C LEU A 6 -58.31 70.52 -16.07
N GLY A 7 -57.20 71.03 -15.58
CA GLY A 7 -57.02 72.33 -14.91
C GLY A 7 -55.71 72.38 -14.15
N VAL A 8 -54.63 72.77 -14.60
CA VAL A 8 -53.89 73.98 -15.09
C VAL A 8 -53.65 75.02 -14.00
N LEU A 9 -52.33 75.31 -13.77
CA LEU A 9 -51.62 76.43 -13.25
C LEU A 9 -51.75 76.77 -11.75
N SER A 10 -50.68 77.01 -11.00
CA SER A 10 -49.59 78.01 -11.23
C SER A 10 -48.47 77.73 -10.23
N ASP A 11 -47.28 77.72 -10.64
CA ASP A 11 -46.10 78.53 -10.35
C ASP A 11 -46.10 79.34 -9.05
N GLU A 12 -45.20 78.98 -8.14
CA GLU A 12 -44.48 79.93 -7.28
C GLU A 12 -43.18 79.30 -6.72
N GLN A 13 -42.09 79.86 -7.14
CA GLN A 13 -40.73 79.61 -6.65
C GLN A 13 -40.58 80.23 -5.27
N ASP A 14 -39.90 79.53 -4.36
CA ASP A 14 -38.87 80.16 -3.49
C ASP A 14 -38.22 79.07 -2.55
N PRO A 15 -37.13 79.31 -1.84
CA PRO A 15 -35.80 78.95 -2.27
C PRO A 15 -35.14 77.88 -1.43
N VAL A 16 -34.09 77.35 -2.04
CA VAL A 16 -33.11 76.36 -1.44
C VAL A 16 -32.64 76.80 -0.06
N SER A 17 -32.90 75.97 0.95
CA SER A 17 -32.19 75.98 2.20
C SER A 17 -31.36 74.68 2.30
N GLN A 18 -30.06 74.77 1.99
CA GLN A 18 -29.08 73.73 2.25
C GLN A 18 -28.88 73.57 3.75
N SER A 19 -29.52 72.58 4.29
CA SER A 19 -29.16 72.10 5.66
C SER A 19 -28.10 70.97 5.55
N THR A 20 -26.86 71.37 5.67
CA THR A 20 -25.75 70.43 5.90
C THR A 20 -25.95 69.72 7.25
N ALA A 21 -26.59 68.57 7.22
CA ALA A 21 -26.64 67.68 8.38
C ALA A 21 -25.25 67.06 8.56
N LYS A 22 -24.39 67.69 9.36
CA LYS A 22 -23.25 67.03 10.00
C LYS A 22 -23.82 66.00 10.93
N GLY A 23 -23.99 64.79 10.45
CA GLY A 23 -24.30 63.59 11.25
C GLY A 23 -23.18 63.37 12.26
N SER A 24 -23.43 63.70 13.50
CA SER A 24 -22.55 63.47 14.62
C SER A 24 -22.43 61.94 14.82
N PHE A 25 -21.30 61.37 14.46
CA PHE A 25 -20.94 59.94 14.68
C PHE A 25 -20.75 59.65 16.17
N LEU A 26 -20.66 60.62 17.03
CA LEU A 26 -20.38 60.50 18.47
C LEU A 26 -21.45 59.72 19.28
N PRO A 27 -22.77 59.86 19.08
CA PRO A 27 -23.74 59.09 19.86
C PRO A 27 -23.82 57.63 19.49
N VAL A 28 -23.57 57.28 18.22
CA VAL A 28 -23.55 55.88 17.75
C VAL A 28 -22.32 55.15 18.32
N LEU A 29 -21.16 55.81 18.33
CA LEU A 29 -19.91 55.25 18.91
C LEU A 29 -20.03 55.03 20.42
N LYS A 30 -20.69 55.95 21.19
CA LYS A 30 -20.95 55.77 22.61
C LYS A 30 -21.90 54.61 22.93
N ARG A 31 -22.85 54.30 22.03
CA ARG A 31 -23.76 53.17 22.18
C ARG A 31 -23.03 51.82 21.91
N TRP A 32 -22.18 51.78 20.87
CA TRP A 32 -21.34 50.64 20.58
C TRP A 32 -20.33 50.33 21.68
N LEU A 33 -19.72 51.36 22.31
CA LEU A 33 -18.80 51.19 23.43
C LEU A 33 -19.47 50.69 24.72
N ARG A 34 -20.79 50.56 24.80
CA ARG A 34 -21.53 49.96 25.92
C ARG A 34 -22.02 48.54 25.65
N GLU A 35 -21.78 48.01 24.45
CA GLU A 35 -22.16 46.65 24.07
C GLU A 35 -21.17 45.65 24.68
N PRO A 36 -21.63 44.71 25.55
CA PRO A 36 -20.75 43.69 26.14
C PRO A 36 -20.04 42.85 25.11
N LEU A 37 -20.67 42.62 23.96
CA LEU A 37 -20.15 41.83 22.83
C LEU A 37 -18.94 42.53 22.20
N LEU A 38 -18.94 43.87 22.09
CA LEU A 38 -17.81 44.64 21.57
C LEU A 38 -16.61 44.58 22.51
N HIS A 39 -16.85 44.63 23.82
CA HIS A 39 -15.79 44.49 24.84
C HIS A 39 -15.14 43.10 24.75
N PHE A 40 -15.96 42.06 24.58
CA PHE A 40 -15.46 40.69 24.44
C PHE A 40 -14.61 40.54 23.15
N LEU A 41 -15.05 41.12 22.04
CA LEU A 41 -14.36 41.10 20.78
C LEU A 41 -13.04 41.90 20.83
N LEU A 42 -13.03 43.06 21.46
CA LEU A 42 -11.83 43.86 21.69
C LEU A 42 -10.85 43.15 22.64
N LEU A 43 -11.34 42.54 23.71
CA LEU A 43 -10.52 41.73 24.61
C LEU A 43 -9.89 40.53 23.89
N GLY A 44 -10.68 39.83 23.05
CA GLY A 44 -10.20 38.76 22.20
C GLY A 44 -9.13 39.21 21.22
N LEU A 45 -9.34 40.37 20.60
CA LEU A 45 -8.36 40.94 19.65
C LEU A 45 -7.07 41.38 20.35
N VAL A 46 -7.17 41.94 21.55
CA VAL A 46 -6.00 42.29 22.41
C VAL A 46 -5.25 41.02 22.82
N LEU A 47 -5.96 40.00 23.31
CA LEU A 47 -5.36 38.70 23.64
C LEU A 47 -4.69 38.06 22.44
N PHE A 48 -5.34 38.11 21.27
CA PHE A 48 -4.78 37.56 20.01
C PHE A 48 -3.54 38.36 19.59
N ALA A 49 -3.56 39.70 19.73
CA ALA A 49 -2.41 40.55 19.42
C ALA A 49 -1.24 40.29 20.41
N ILE A 50 -1.54 40.15 21.70
CA ILE A 50 -0.54 39.78 22.72
C ILE A 50 0.02 38.38 22.42
N TYR A 51 -0.84 37.41 22.13
CA TYR A 51 -0.44 36.06 21.71
C TYR A 51 0.44 36.10 20.44
N GLY A 52 0.02 36.83 19.43
CA GLY A 52 0.80 37.01 18.19
C GLY A 52 2.13 37.75 18.43
N TYR A 53 2.15 38.73 19.32
CA TYR A 53 3.38 39.45 19.71
C TYR A 53 4.34 38.55 20.49
N MET A 54 3.83 37.79 21.47
CA MET A 54 4.63 36.84 22.27
C MET A 54 5.17 35.68 21.41
N HIS A 55 4.45 35.30 20.34
CA HIS A 55 4.86 34.21 19.46
C HIS A 55 5.60 34.72 18.23
N ARG A 56 5.60 36.00 17.90
CA ARG A 56 6.41 36.59 16.84
C ARG A 56 7.92 36.42 17.05
N GLY A 57 8.35 36.32 18.29
CA GLY A 57 9.76 36.11 18.65
C GLY A 57 10.19 34.63 18.66
N ARG A 58 9.25 33.66 18.55
CA ARG A 58 9.56 32.23 18.57
C ARG A 58 9.45 31.52 17.23
N GLY A 59 9.01 32.19 16.18
CA GLY A 59 8.82 31.63 14.84
C GLY A 59 9.61 32.32 13.72
N GLY A 60 10.49 33.25 14.03
CA GLY A 60 11.30 33.98 13.05
C GLY A 60 12.66 33.35 12.79
N VAL A 61 13.29 33.73 11.74
CA VAL A 61 14.56 33.32 11.12
C VAL A 61 15.69 32.83 12.07
N GLU A 62 15.69 33.22 13.36
CA GLU A 62 16.62 32.68 14.38
C GLU A 62 16.29 31.24 14.79
N SER A 63 15.02 30.85 14.82
CA SER A 63 14.62 29.46 15.11
C SER A 63 15.07 28.47 14.03
N SER A 64 15.29 28.95 12.79
CA SER A 64 15.75 28.10 11.68
C SER A 64 17.22 27.68 11.81
N LYS A 65 18.02 28.40 12.59
CA LYS A 65 19.46 28.09 12.82
C LYS A 65 19.70 27.34 14.13
N GLN A 66 18.69 27.20 14.98
CA GLN A 66 18.82 26.48 16.23
C GLN A 66 18.38 25.03 16.07
N ILE A 67 19.24 24.09 16.42
CA ILE A 67 18.94 22.67 16.50
C ILE A 67 18.80 22.32 17.98
N ALA A 68 17.61 21.97 18.42
CA ALA A 68 17.34 21.54 19.77
C ALA A 68 16.95 20.07 19.77
N LEU A 69 17.68 19.25 20.50
CA LEU A 69 17.34 17.87 20.76
C LEU A 69 16.58 17.78 22.08
N SER A 70 15.43 17.13 22.07
CA SER A 70 14.63 16.89 23.27
C SER A 70 15.22 15.77 24.12
N LEU A 71 14.88 15.75 25.43
CA LEU A 71 15.27 14.65 26.31
C LEU A 71 14.72 13.29 25.82
N ASP A 72 13.56 13.28 25.18
CA ASP A 72 12.96 12.06 24.66
C ASP A 72 13.72 11.52 23.44
N GLU A 73 14.21 12.40 22.56
CA GLU A 73 15.08 12.00 21.45
C GLU A 73 16.40 11.42 21.96
N LEU A 74 17.00 12.06 22.97
CA LEU A 74 18.23 11.54 23.58
C LEU A 74 18.03 10.17 24.22
N ARG A 75 16.93 9.97 24.95
CA ARG A 75 16.57 8.65 25.50
C ARG A 75 16.31 7.60 24.42
N GLN A 76 15.62 7.96 23.35
CA GLN A 76 15.39 7.05 22.23
C GLN A 76 16.71 6.60 21.58
N MET A 77 17.69 7.49 21.47
CA MET A 77 19.02 7.14 20.96
C MET A 77 19.72 6.14 21.88
N GLU A 78 19.68 6.34 23.20
CA GLU A 78 20.22 5.40 24.20
C GLU A 78 19.54 4.03 24.09
N MET A 79 18.21 4.00 24.07
CA MET A 79 17.42 2.77 23.95
C MET A 79 17.71 2.02 22.63
N TYR A 80 17.85 2.76 21.53
CA TYR A 80 18.22 2.17 20.25
C TYR A 80 19.60 1.52 20.30
N PHE A 81 20.59 2.21 20.87
CA PHE A 81 21.94 1.66 21.04
C PHE A 81 21.91 0.40 21.92
N GLU A 82 21.19 0.42 23.05
CA GLU A 82 21.07 -0.71 23.96
C GLU A 82 20.38 -1.91 23.27
N SER A 83 19.38 -1.68 22.42
CA SER A 83 18.71 -2.75 21.66
C SER A 83 19.65 -3.45 20.67
N GLN A 84 20.62 -2.72 20.12
CA GLN A 84 21.58 -3.26 19.14
C GLN A 84 22.78 -3.94 19.80
N TRP A 85 23.31 -3.34 20.87
CA TRP A 85 24.57 -3.75 21.47
C TRP A 85 24.42 -4.43 22.83
N HIS A 86 23.18 -4.54 23.35
CA HIS A 86 22.85 -5.13 24.67
C HIS A 86 23.66 -4.51 25.83
N ARG A 87 24.05 -3.26 25.71
CA ARG A 87 24.71 -2.45 26.72
C ARG A 87 24.40 -0.97 26.51
N GLN A 88 24.61 -0.18 27.52
CA GLN A 88 24.53 1.27 27.40
C GLN A 88 25.72 1.86 26.63
N PRO A 89 25.52 2.98 25.91
CA PRO A 89 26.61 3.68 25.25
C PRO A 89 27.56 4.30 26.27
N THR A 90 28.83 4.30 25.96
CA THR A 90 29.81 5.13 26.69
C THR A 90 29.56 6.62 26.40
N PRO A 91 30.05 7.55 27.25
CA PRO A 91 29.89 8.98 26.99
C PRO A 91 30.41 9.43 25.60
N ALA A 92 31.49 8.84 25.14
CA ALA A 92 32.07 9.14 23.82
C ALA A 92 31.17 8.63 22.67
N GLU A 93 30.63 7.42 22.79
CA GLU A 93 29.69 6.85 21.82
C GLU A 93 28.38 7.65 21.79
N PHE A 94 27.86 8.02 22.95
CA PHE A 94 26.67 8.85 23.03
C PHE A 94 26.88 10.22 22.37
N GLN A 95 28.01 10.87 22.65
CA GLN A 95 28.35 12.15 22.01
C GLN A 95 28.47 12.01 20.49
N ALA A 96 29.07 10.93 20.00
CA ALA A 96 29.16 10.66 18.57
C ALA A 96 27.76 10.50 17.94
N MET A 97 26.84 9.78 18.59
CA MET A 97 25.46 9.65 18.14
C MET A 97 24.74 11.00 18.07
N VAL A 98 24.93 11.85 19.09
CA VAL A 98 24.36 13.20 19.11
C VAL A 98 24.90 14.02 17.94
N GLU A 99 26.21 13.98 17.70
CA GLU A 99 26.85 14.69 16.59
C GLU A 99 26.37 14.21 15.23
N ASP A 100 26.20 12.91 15.06
CA ASP A 100 25.63 12.34 13.83
C ASP A 100 24.18 12.79 13.61
N LYS A 101 23.38 12.88 14.69
CA LYS A 101 22.01 13.40 14.63
C LYS A 101 21.96 14.88 14.27
N VAL A 102 22.85 15.67 14.85
CA VAL A 102 23.00 17.10 14.51
C VAL A 102 23.42 17.26 13.03
N ARG A 103 24.38 16.45 12.57
CA ARG A 103 24.83 16.46 11.19
C ARG A 103 23.70 16.12 10.21
N GLU A 104 22.90 15.11 10.52
CA GLU A 104 21.70 14.75 9.72
C GLU A 104 20.77 15.94 9.58
N GLU A 105 20.46 16.61 10.70
CA GLU A 105 19.53 17.75 10.73
C GLU A 105 20.09 18.97 9.97
N VAL A 106 21.40 19.25 10.10
CA VAL A 106 22.05 20.32 9.32
C VAL A 106 21.93 20.04 7.83
N LEU A 107 22.33 18.84 7.40
CA LEU A 107 22.27 18.46 5.98
C LEU A 107 20.85 18.48 5.44
N TYR A 108 19.87 18.04 6.23
CA TYR A 108 18.45 18.08 5.87
C TYR A 108 17.96 19.52 5.65
N ARG A 109 18.28 20.45 6.57
CA ARG A 109 17.88 21.86 6.44
C ARG A 109 18.53 22.54 5.24
N GLU A 110 19.82 22.30 5.03
CA GLU A 110 20.54 22.83 3.86
C GLU A 110 19.98 22.27 2.55
N ALA A 111 19.67 20.97 2.51
CA ALA A 111 19.04 20.34 1.34
C ALA A 111 17.66 20.95 1.02
N LEU A 112 16.84 21.21 2.04
CA LEU A 112 15.55 21.91 1.86
C LEU A 112 15.74 23.36 1.37
N ALA A 113 16.73 24.08 1.92
CA ALA A 113 17.05 25.43 1.50
C ALA A 113 17.52 25.49 0.03
N MET A 114 18.23 24.47 -0.43
CA MET A 114 18.62 24.30 -1.82
C MET A 114 17.49 23.79 -2.73
N GLY A 115 16.34 23.37 -2.14
CA GLY A 115 15.21 22.82 -2.89
C GLY A 115 15.46 21.44 -3.48
N LEU A 116 16.35 20.63 -2.89
CA LEU A 116 16.66 19.28 -3.35
C LEU A 116 15.51 18.28 -3.17
N ASP A 117 14.50 18.64 -2.38
CA ASP A 117 13.24 17.92 -2.22
C ASP A 117 12.29 18.08 -3.42
N LYS A 118 12.47 19.16 -4.20
CA LYS A 118 11.58 19.51 -5.31
C LYS A 118 11.85 18.61 -6.51
N ASP A 119 10.78 18.02 -7.04
CA ASP A 119 10.80 17.11 -8.20
C ASP A 119 11.66 15.84 -8.05
N ASP A 120 12.19 15.58 -6.85
CA ASP A 120 12.86 14.32 -6.55
C ASP A 120 11.83 13.20 -6.38
N THR A 121 11.95 12.16 -7.20
CA THR A 121 11.04 11.01 -7.21
C THR A 121 11.19 10.14 -5.96
N ILE A 122 12.39 10.10 -5.34
CA ILE A 122 12.67 9.33 -4.12
C ILE A 122 11.99 10.03 -2.95
N VAL A 123 12.17 11.35 -2.83
CA VAL A 123 11.52 12.17 -1.80
C VAL A 123 9.99 12.08 -1.93
N LYS A 124 9.46 12.27 -3.14
CA LYS A 124 8.01 12.13 -3.41
C LYS A 124 7.48 10.77 -2.97
N ARG A 125 8.17 9.69 -3.33
CA ARG A 125 7.79 8.32 -2.94
C ARG A 125 7.82 8.14 -1.42
N ARG A 126 8.87 8.65 -0.76
CA ARG A 126 9.02 8.55 0.69
C ARG A 126 7.93 9.32 1.45
N MET A 127 7.59 10.52 0.97
CA MET A 127 6.50 11.31 1.53
C MET A 127 5.15 10.63 1.34
N ALA A 128 4.89 10.07 0.15
CA ALA A 128 3.68 9.29 -0.12
C ALA A 128 3.56 8.07 0.81
N GLN A 129 4.67 7.33 1.03
CA GLN A 129 4.70 6.22 1.99
C GLN A 129 4.39 6.67 3.41
N LYS A 130 4.98 7.79 3.87
CA LYS A 130 4.67 8.35 5.21
C LYS A 130 3.19 8.70 5.34
N MET A 131 2.58 9.31 4.33
CA MET A 131 1.15 9.61 4.32
C MET A 131 0.29 8.35 4.39
N GLN A 132 0.70 7.28 3.70
CA GLN A 132 0.02 6.00 3.77
C GLN A 132 0.08 5.41 5.19
N PHE A 133 1.26 5.37 5.82
CA PHE A 133 1.42 4.90 7.19
C PHE A 133 0.58 5.69 8.19
N LEU A 134 0.55 7.01 8.08
CA LEU A 134 -0.29 7.85 8.95
C LEU A 134 -1.78 7.52 8.81
N ALA A 135 -2.25 7.24 7.59
CA ALA A 135 -3.64 6.85 7.36
C ALA A 135 -3.96 5.45 7.91
N GLU A 136 -2.98 4.53 7.89
CA GLU A 136 -3.12 3.17 8.41
C GLU A 136 -3.05 3.11 9.95
N ASP A 137 -2.24 3.95 10.59
CA ASP A 137 -2.04 3.98 12.05
C ASP A 137 -3.30 4.39 12.83
N VAL A 138 -4.18 5.19 12.23
CA VAL A 138 -5.45 5.58 12.87
C VAL A 138 -6.31 4.36 13.22
N THR A 139 -6.13 3.23 12.52
CA THR A 139 -6.87 1.99 12.78
C THR A 139 -6.19 1.05 13.78
N ALA A 140 -4.91 1.27 14.08
CA ALA A 140 -4.14 0.42 15.02
C ALA A 140 -4.61 0.55 16.48
N ALA A 141 -5.42 1.54 16.78
CA ALA A 141 -5.95 1.78 18.13
C ALA A 141 -7.10 0.84 18.55
N HIS A 142 -7.69 0.08 17.62
CA HIS A 142 -8.79 -0.83 17.92
C HIS A 142 -8.30 -2.28 17.99
N GLU A 143 -8.26 -2.82 19.20
CA GLU A 143 -8.03 -4.25 19.43
C GLU A 143 -9.36 -5.00 19.23
N PRO A 144 -9.44 -5.92 18.24
CA PRO A 144 -10.70 -6.62 17.97
C PRO A 144 -11.07 -7.59 19.10
N SER A 145 -12.34 -7.64 19.43
CA SER A 145 -12.88 -8.68 20.30
C SER A 145 -12.96 -10.03 19.57
N THR A 146 -12.95 -11.13 20.33
CA THR A 146 -13.15 -12.48 19.78
C THR A 146 -14.47 -12.60 19.00
N ALA A 147 -15.53 -11.91 19.45
CA ALA A 147 -16.81 -11.91 18.75
C ALA A 147 -16.74 -11.25 17.37
N GLU A 148 -16.02 -10.13 17.24
CA GLU A 148 -15.79 -9.46 15.96
C GLU A 148 -14.98 -10.34 15.02
N LEU A 149 -13.92 -10.99 15.53
CA LEU A 149 -13.10 -11.90 14.75
C LEU A 149 -13.92 -13.11 14.25
N LYS A 150 -14.75 -13.72 15.10
CA LYS A 150 -15.63 -14.83 14.69
C LYS A 150 -16.62 -14.42 13.61
N ALA A 151 -17.29 -13.29 13.80
CA ALA A 151 -18.24 -12.77 12.80
C ALA A 151 -17.57 -12.42 11.46
N TRP A 152 -16.34 -11.95 11.49
CA TRP A 152 -15.56 -11.70 10.27
C TRP A 152 -15.07 -12.98 9.62
N PHE A 153 -14.63 -13.96 10.42
CA PHE A 153 -14.19 -15.28 9.94
C PHE A 153 -15.32 -16.01 9.22
N GLU A 154 -16.53 -16.03 9.77
CA GLU A 154 -17.70 -16.65 9.13
C GLU A 154 -17.93 -16.13 7.70
N LYS A 155 -17.78 -14.81 7.50
CA LYS A 155 -17.90 -14.17 6.18
C LYS A 155 -16.73 -14.41 5.26
N ASN A 156 -15.56 -14.77 5.79
CA ASN A 156 -14.30 -14.89 5.07
C ASN A 156 -13.66 -16.27 5.17
N SER A 157 -14.40 -17.28 5.66
CA SER A 157 -13.88 -18.62 5.96
C SER A 157 -13.17 -19.29 4.78
N ASN A 158 -13.60 -19.01 3.55
CA ASN A 158 -12.97 -19.51 2.34
C ASN A 158 -11.51 -19.04 2.17
N LYS A 159 -11.12 -17.90 2.76
CA LYS A 159 -9.73 -17.42 2.73
C LYS A 159 -8.79 -18.31 3.57
N PHE A 160 -9.35 -19.10 4.48
CA PHE A 160 -8.63 -19.99 5.40
C PHE A 160 -8.80 -21.48 5.05
N ALA A 161 -9.43 -21.76 3.91
CA ALA A 161 -9.60 -23.12 3.47
C ALA A 161 -8.24 -23.80 3.25
N LEU A 162 -8.05 -24.93 3.90
CA LEU A 162 -6.91 -25.79 3.69
C LEU A 162 -7.18 -26.66 2.45
N PRO A 163 -6.26 -26.73 1.49
CA PRO A 163 -6.44 -27.55 0.31
C PRO A 163 -6.36 -29.05 0.66
N SER A 164 -6.89 -29.88 -0.22
CA SER A 164 -6.67 -31.33 -0.16
C SER A 164 -5.17 -31.65 -0.21
N ARG A 165 -4.78 -32.77 0.40
CA ARG A 165 -3.38 -33.24 0.35
C ARG A 165 -3.35 -34.67 -0.12
N TYR A 166 -2.39 -34.96 -0.99
CA TYR A 166 -2.28 -36.23 -1.71
C TYR A 166 -0.96 -36.91 -1.34
N SER A 167 -1.05 -38.19 -1.03
CA SER A 167 0.11 -39.08 -1.01
C SER A 167 -0.06 -40.10 -2.11
N PHE A 168 0.87 -40.19 -3.00
CA PHE A 168 0.81 -41.09 -4.16
C PHE A 168 2.20 -41.52 -4.59
N ARG A 169 2.24 -42.63 -5.30
CA ARG A 169 3.39 -43.09 -6.09
C ARG A 169 3.01 -43.18 -7.54
N HIS A 170 3.99 -43.13 -8.41
CA HIS A 170 3.74 -43.18 -9.83
C HIS A 170 4.79 -43.99 -10.59
N LEU A 171 4.41 -44.45 -11.77
CA LEU A 171 5.26 -45.11 -12.75
C LEU A 171 5.33 -44.20 -13.99
N TYR A 172 6.54 -43.89 -14.41
CA TYR A 172 6.77 -42.96 -15.51
C TYR A 172 6.97 -43.68 -16.84
N PHE A 173 6.44 -43.11 -17.91
CA PHE A 173 6.56 -43.56 -19.28
C PHE A 173 7.04 -42.40 -20.15
N SER A 174 8.32 -42.47 -20.54
CA SER A 174 9.04 -41.37 -21.19
C SER A 174 8.68 -41.25 -22.66
N PRO A 175 8.21 -40.09 -23.13
CA PRO A 175 8.07 -39.82 -24.56
C PRO A 175 9.40 -39.86 -25.31
N ASP A 176 10.51 -39.49 -24.64
CA ASP A 176 11.85 -39.53 -25.24
C ASP A 176 12.31 -40.96 -25.56
N LYS A 177 11.94 -41.92 -24.73
CA LYS A 177 12.29 -43.33 -24.90
C LYS A 177 11.30 -44.10 -25.77
N ARG A 178 10.01 -43.80 -25.63
CA ARG A 178 8.90 -44.55 -26.23
C ARG A 178 8.23 -43.82 -27.39
N GLY A 179 8.62 -42.57 -27.64
CA GLY A 179 8.02 -41.75 -28.70
C GLY A 179 6.50 -41.59 -28.50
N LYS A 180 5.77 -41.66 -29.59
CA LYS A 180 4.29 -41.55 -29.59
C LYS A 180 3.58 -42.71 -28.87
N ASN A 181 4.29 -43.82 -28.59
CA ASN A 181 3.72 -45.02 -27.96
C ASN A 181 3.68 -44.89 -26.40
N ALA A 182 4.29 -43.87 -25.81
CA ALA A 182 4.40 -43.76 -24.37
C ALA A 182 3.04 -43.90 -23.65
N ARG A 183 2.00 -43.29 -24.13
CA ARG A 183 0.64 -43.38 -23.59
C ARG A 183 0.05 -44.80 -23.72
N ASP A 184 0.19 -45.39 -24.89
CA ASP A 184 -0.36 -46.74 -25.17
C ASP A 184 0.40 -47.80 -24.36
N ASP A 185 1.70 -47.64 -24.20
CA ASP A 185 2.52 -48.54 -23.39
C ASP A 185 2.17 -48.39 -21.88
N ALA A 186 1.88 -47.19 -21.42
CA ALA A 186 1.34 -46.95 -20.07
C ALA A 186 -0.02 -47.68 -19.91
N ALA A 187 -0.92 -47.55 -20.86
CA ALA A 187 -2.22 -48.23 -20.83
C ALA A 187 -2.08 -49.76 -20.83
N LYS A 188 -1.18 -50.32 -21.64
CA LYS A 188 -0.86 -51.77 -21.62
C LYS A 188 -0.23 -52.22 -20.31
N ALA A 189 0.64 -51.38 -19.71
CA ALA A 189 1.23 -51.67 -18.40
C ALA A 189 0.13 -51.68 -17.33
N LEU A 190 -0.81 -50.75 -17.34
CA LEU A 190 -1.93 -50.71 -16.41
C LEU A 190 -2.73 -52.03 -16.40
N THR A 191 -3.02 -52.61 -17.55
CA THR A 191 -3.74 -53.93 -17.61
C THR A 191 -2.96 -55.05 -16.99
N LYS A 192 -1.61 -55.01 -16.98
CA LYS A 192 -0.75 -56.03 -16.35
C LYS A 192 -0.64 -55.88 -14.86
N ILE A 193 -0.73 -54.65 -14.34
CA ILE A 193 -0.59 -54.35 -12.90
C ILE A 193 -1.95 -54.13 -12.23
N ALA A 194 -3.05 -54.28 -12.92
CA ALA A 194 -4.37 -54.20 -12.32
C ALA A 194 -4.48 -55.19 -11.16
N GLY A 195 -4.85 -54.67 -9.97
CA GLY A 195 -4.93 -55.46 -8.71
C GLY A 195 -3.58 -55.81 -8.05
N GLN A 196 -2.46 -55.34 -8.59
CA GLN A 196 -1.17 -55.47 -7.91
C GLN A 196 -1.03 -54.43 -6.80
N PRO A 197 -0.32 -54.72 -5.70
CA PRO A 197 -0.02 -53.76 -4.65
C PRO A 197 0.88 -52.62 -5.15
N GLU A 198 0.95 -51.56 -4.38
CA GLU A 198 1.72 -50.35 -4.68
C GLU A 198 3.24 -50.57 -4.81
N ASP A 199 3.78 -51.59 -4.14
CA ASP A 199 5.20 -51.94 -4.12
C ASP A 199 5.57 -53.10 -5.03
N SER A 200 4.71 -53.46 -5.97
CA SER A 200 4.92 -54.57 -6.89
C SER A 200 6.17 -54.39 -7.75
N ASN A 201 7.11 -55.38 -7.67
CA ASN A 201 8.30 -55.42 -8.51
C ASN A 201 7.94 -55.50 -10.01
N LEU A 202 6.81 -56.11 -10.33
CA LEU A 202 6.29 -56.15 -11.71
C LEU A 202 5.97 -54.73 -12.20
N ALA A 203 5.30 -53.93 -11.36
CA ALA A 203 4.96 -52.54 -11.67
C ALA A 203 6.23 -51.74 -11.95
N ALA A 204 7.21 -51.78 -11.06
CA ALA A 204 8.47 -51.06 -11.22
C ALA A 204 9.24 -51.49 -12.49
N SER A 205 9.20 -52.78 -12.88
CA SER A 205 9.90 -53.28 -14.06
C SER A 205 9.34 -52.79 -15.40
N LEU A 206 8.11 -52.28 -15.44
CA LEU A 206 7.43 -51.78 -16.67
C LEU A 206 7.66 -50.28 -16.92
N ALA A 207 8.10 -49.55 -15.88
CA ALA A 207 8.31 -48.13 -15.94
C ALA A 207 9.70 -47.75 -16.48
N ASP A 208 9.79 -46.50 -16.94
CA ASP A 208 11.06 -45.84 -17.20
C ASP A 208 11.56 -45.14 -15.95
N PRO A 209 12.88 -44.98 -15.76
CA PRO A 209 13.42 -44.18 -14.69
C PRO A 209 12.91 -42.73 -14.75
N PHE A 210 12.41 -42.21 -13.65
CA PHE A 210 12.03 -40.83 -13.53
C PHE A 210 13.18 -40.05 -12.87
N MET A 211 13.34 -38.78 -13.26
CA MET A 211 14.47 -37.98 -12.77
C MET A 211 14.29 -37.45 -11.34
N PHE A 212 13.10 -37.56 -10.78
CA PHE A 212 12.79 -37.15 -9.41
C PHE A 212 12.35 -38.35 -8.57
N GLN A 213 11.43 -38.11 -7.62
CA GLN A 213 10.93 -39.15 -6.71
C GLN A 213 9.81 -39.97 -7.35
N ASP A 214 9.73 -41.23 -7.03
CA ASP A 214 8.62 -42.11 -7.42
C ASP A 214 7.45 -42.08 -6.43
N TYR A 215 7.68 -41.51 -5.25
CA TYR A 215 6.70 -41.30 -4.18
C TYR A 215 6.63 -39.85 -3.71
N TYR A 216 5.43 -39.36 -3.59
CA TYR A 216 5.10 -38.03 -3.12
C TYR A 216 4.16 -38.12 -1.92
N GLY A 217 4.65 -37.75 -0.72
CA GLY A 217 3.87 -37.80 0.51
C GLY A 217 3.33 -36.42 0.87
N ASP A 218 2.05 -36.33 1.24
CA ASP A 218 1.40 -35.17 1.81
C ASP A 218 1.59 -33.87 1.00
N ARG A 219 1.31 -33.94 -0.31
CA ARG A 219 1.50 -32.80 -1.23
C ARG A 219 0.20 -32.04 -1.52
N ALA A 220 0.29 -30.72 -1.46
CA ALA A 220 -0.80 -29.84 -1.87
C ALA A 220 -0.88 -29.72 -3.40
N PRO A 221 -2.09 -29.49 -3.97
CA PRO A 221 -2.31 -29.33 -5.41
C PRO A 221 -1.40 -28.31 -6.09
N ASP A 222 -1.19 -27.15 -5.46
CA ASP A 222 -0.36 -26.07 -6.00
C ASP A 222 1.13 -26.47 -6.14
N ALA A 223 1.64 -27.26 -5.22
CA ALA A 223 3.01 -27.78 -5.28
C ALA A 223 3.13 -28.79 -6.42
N LEU A 224 2.15 -29.69 -6.55
CA LEU A 224 2.09 -30.67 -7.63
C LEU A 224 1.90 -30.03 -9.00
N ALA A 225 1.10 -28.96 -9.09
CA ALA A 225 0.91 -28.23 -10.34
C ALA A 225 2.20 -27.57 -10.85
N LYS A 226 3.06 -27.09 -9.94
CA LYS A 226 4.38 -26.55 -10.29
C LYS A 226 5.35 -27.63 -10.78
N GLU A 227 5.24 -28.83 -10.25
CA GLU A 227 6.14 -29.94 -10.55
C GLU A 227 5.68 -30.73 -11.80
N PHE A 228 4.42 -31.14 -11.85
CA PHE A 228 3.88 -32.01 -12.92
C PHE A 228 3.06 -31.29 -13.97
N GLY A 229 2.66 -30.04 -13.69
CA GLY A 229 1.73 -29.26 -14.50
C GLY A 229 0.28 -29.34 -14.00
N PRO A 230 -0.55 -28.32 -14.30
CA PRO A 230 -1.91 -28.22 -13.78
C PRO A 230 -2.84 -29.36 -14.28
N GLN A 231 -2.64 -29.85 -15.50
CA GLN A 231 -3.42 -30.96 -16.08
C GLN A 231 -3.25 -32.27 -15.28
N PHE A 232 -2.04 -32.52 -14.75
CA PHE A 232 -1.76 -33.69 -13.91
C PHE A 232 -2.60 -33.63 -12.63
N VAL A 233 -2.65 -32.46 -11.97
CA VAL A 233 -3.41 -32.28 -10.73
C VAL A 233 -4.91 -32.47 -10.97
N VAL A 234 -5.47 -31.89 -12.04
CA VAL A 234 -6.89 -32.09 -12.40
C VAL A 234 -7.24 -33.55 -12.65
N ALA A 235 -6.28 -34.32 -13.17
CA ALA A 235 -6.46 -35.77 -13.34
C ALA A 235 -6.32 -36.51 -12.00
N LEU A 236 -5.30 -36.18 -11.20
CA LEU A 236 -5.04 -36.78 -9.87
C LEU A 236 -6.25 -36.64 -8.94
N GLU A 237 -6.91 -35.50 -8.93
CA GLU A 237 -8.09 -35.21 -8.09
C GLU A 237 -9.28 -36.16 -8.37
N LYS A 238 -9.30 -36.78 -9.56
CA LYS A 238 -10.36 -37.73 -9.96
C LYS A 238 -10.01 -39.19 -9.63
N LEU A 239 -8.75 -39.46 -9.27
CA LEU A 239 -8.29 -40.80 -8.97
C LEU A 239 -8.75 -41.23 -7.57
N LYS A 240 -8.98 -42.54 -7.41
CA LYS A 240 -9.40 -43.14 -6.15
C LYS A 240 -8.20 -43.81 -5.45
N PRO A 241 -8.10 -43.74 -4.13
CA PRO A 241 -7.07 -44.46 -3.40
C PRO A 241 -7.15 -45.99 -3.58
N GLY A 242 -5.99 -46.64 -3.46
CA GLY A 242 -5.89 -48.10 -3.33
C GLY A 242 -5.81 -48.89 -4.65
N SER A 243 -5.56 -48.22 -5.79
CA SER A 243 -5.34 -48.95 -7.07
C SER A 243 -4.51 -48.15 -8.04
N TRP A 244 -3.81 -48.84 -8.96
CA TRP A 244 -3.13 -48.21 -10.08
C TRP A 244 -4.16 -47.70 -11.09
N GLN A 245 -3.99 -46.43 -11.49
CA GLN A 245 -4.89 -45.74 -12.43
C GLN A 245 -4.09 -44.85 -13.38
N GLY A 246 -4.72 -44.46 -14.47
CA GLY A 246 -4.12 -43.65 -15.52
C GLY A 246 -4.45 -44.20 -16.94
N PRO A 247 -3.65 -43.87 -17.94
CA PRO A 247 -2.48 -42.98 -17.91
C PRO A 247 -2.83 -41.51 -17.68
N VAL A 248 -2.05 -40.83 -16.84
CA VAL A 248 -2.16 -39.40 -16.53
C VAL A 248 -1.02 -38.66 -17.21
N GLU A 249 -1.32 -37.56 -17.90
CA GLU A 249 -0.33 -36.72 -18.55
C GLU A 249 0.27 -35.68 -17.62
N SER A 250 1.57 -35.46 -17.72
CA SER A 250 2.31 -34.38 -17.05
C SER A 250 3.17 -33.59 -18.03
N GLY A 251 3.86 -32.57 -17.58
CA GLY A 251 4.88 -31.86 -18.35
C GLY A 251 6.07 -32.73 -18.79
N TYR A 252 6.26 -33.90 -18.20
CA TYR A 252 7.34 -34.84 -18.48
C TYR A 252 6.93 -36.00 -19.41
N GLY A 253 5.66 -36.33 -19.45
CA GLY A 253 5.14 -37.47 -20.21
C GLY A 253 3.96 -38.13 -19.50
N TRP A 254 3.89 -39.46 -19.53
CA TRP A 254 2.75 -40.24 -19.08
C TRP A 254 3.06 -40.97 -17.77
N HIS A 255 2.07 -41.04 -16.88
CA HIS A 255 2.21 -41.69 -15.59
C HIS A 255 1.05 -42.63 -15.32
N LEU A 256 1.35 -43.76 -14.69
CA LEU A 256 0.37 -44.52 -13.93
C LEU A 256 0.51 -44.12 -12.47
N VAL A 257 -0.59 -43.84 -11.81
CA VAL A 257 -0.60 -43.30 -10.46
C VAL A 257 -1.34 -44.25 -9.54
N TYR A 258 -0.74 -44.52 -8.37
CA TYR A 258 -1.36 -45.18 -7.25
C TYR A 258 -1.52 -44.16 -6.11
N VAL A 259 -2.74 -43.79 -5.82
CA VAL A 259 -3.04 -42.88 -4.71
C VAL A 259 -3.08 -43.68 -3.42
N ASP A 260 -2.12 -43.42 -2.51
CA ASP A 260 -2.08 -44.04 -1.20
C ASP A 260 -3.14 -43.41 -0.28
N THR A 261 -3.12 -42.09 -0.15
CA THR A 261 -4.01 -41.37 0.77
C THR A 261 -4.43 -40.02 0.17
N VAL A 262 -5.66 -39.65 0.41
CA VAL A 262 -6.20 -38.31 0.16
C VAL A 262 -6.70 -37.76 1.50
N ILE A 263 -6.13 -36.65 1.96
CA ILE A 263 -6.66 -35.86 3.07
C ILE A 263 -7.54 -34.79 2.44
N PRO A 264 -8.86 -34.82 2.64
CA PRO A 264 -9.75 -33.79 2.06
C PRO A 264 -9.42 -32.42 2.56
N GLY A 265 -9.56 -31.43 1.68
CA GLY A 265 -9.52 -30.03 2.07
C GLY A 265 -10.66 -29.70 3.04
N ARG A 266 -10.40 -28.79 3.97
CA ARG A 266 -11.39 -28.36 4.95
C ARG A 266 -11.26 -26.88 5.27
N ILE A 267 -12.32 -26.30 5.77
CA ILE A 267 -12.24 -25.01 6.47
C ILE A 267 -11.97 -25.33 7.93
N PRO A 268 -10.83 -24.86 8.50
CA PRO A 268 -10.54 -25.06 9.92
C PRO A 268 -11.56 -24.38 10.82
N ALA A 269 -11.67 -24.82 12.07
CA ALA A 269 -12.45 -24.10 13.07
C ALA A 269 -11.76 -22.76 13.40
N PHE A 270 -12.54 -21.78 13.85
CA PHE A 270 -12.01 -20.45 14.22
C PHE A 270 -10.88 -20.56 15.24
N GLU A 271 -11.05 -21.42 16.24
CA GLU A 271 -10.11 -21.61 17.34
C GLU A 271 -8.74 -22.13 16.88
N GLU A 272 -8.69 -22.84 15.75
CA GLU A 272 -7.44 -23.29 15.13
C GLU A 272 -6.71 -22.16 14.41
N MET A 273 -7.44 -21.12 13.98
CA MET A 273 -6.94 -20.06 13.10
C MET A 273 -7.03 -18.66 13.71
N GLU A 274 -7.37 -18.54 15.00
CA GLU A 274 -7.60 -17.23 15.63
C GLU A 274 -6.45 -16.22 15.39
N PRO A 275 -5.15 -16.59 15.52
CA PRO A 275 -4.04 -15.66 15.26
C PRO A 275 -3.98 -15.21 13.80
N ASP A 276 -4.22 -16.12 12.86
CA ASP A 276 -4.21 -15.82 11.43
C ASP A 276 -5.43 -14.97 11.04
N VAL A 277 -6.60 -15.27 11.61
CA VAL A 277 -7.82 -14.48 11.45
C VAL A 277 -7.62 -13.07 11.97
N LYS A 278 -7.03 -12.90 13.15
CA LYS A 278 -6.70 -11.57 13.71
C LYS A 278 -5.76 -10.80 12.79
N THR A 279 -4.72 -11.45 12.31
CA THR A 279 -3.76 -10.83 11.38
C THR A 279 -4.42 -10.39 10.09
N ALA A 280 -5.25 -11.25 9.49
CA ALA A 280 -5.98 -10.96 8.26
C ALA A 280 -7.04 -9.86 8.46
N TRP A 281 -7.74 -9.85 9.60
CA TRP A 281 -8.69 -8.82 9.98
C TRP A 281 -8.01 -7.46 10.11
N LEU A 282 -6.89 -7.36 10.84
CA LEU A 282 -6.12 -6.13 11.00
C LEU A 282 -5.61 -5.60 9.64
N ALA A 283 -5.14 -6.50 8.78
CA ALA A 283 -4.72 -6.13 7.43
C ALA A 283 -5.89 -5.58 6.58
N GLU A 284 -7.08 -6.16 6.72
CA GLU A 284 -8.30 -5.66 6.07
C GLU A 284 -8.69 -4.28 6.59
N GLN A 285 -8.67 -4.06 7.92
CA GLN A 285 -9.00 -2.76 8.52
C GLN A 285 -8.02 -1.67 8.04
N LYS A 286 -6.72 -1.95 8.05
CA LYS A 286 -5.70 -1.02 7.52
C LYS A 286 -5.95 -0.69 6.06
N ARG A 287 -6.26 -1.69 5.23
CA ARG A 287 -6.55 -1.48 3.81
C ARG A 287 -7.80 -0.62 3.61
N GLN A 288 -8.87 -0.86 4.38
CA GLN A 288 -10.11 -0.08 4.31
C GLN A 288 -9.88 1.37 4.75
N ALA A 289 -9.15 1.59 5.85
CA ALA A 289 -8.79 2.91 6.33
C ALA A 289 -7.98 3.69 5.29
N TRP A 290 -6.97 3.05 4.72
CA TRP A 290 -6.19 3.63 3.63
C TRP A 290 -7.07 3.98 2.42
N GLN A 291 -7.91 3.05 1.98
CA GLN A 291 -8.80 3.29 0.84
C GLN A 291 -9.75 4.47 1.09
N LYS A 292 -10.31 4.58 2.29
CA LYS A 292 -11.15 5.70 2.69
C LYS A 292 -10.36 7.01 2.67
N ALA A 293 -9.22 7.06 3.37
CA ALA A 293 -8.36 8.24 3.45
C ALA A 293 -7.88 8.67 2.05
N TYR A 294 -7.47 7.72 1.22
CA TYR A 294 -7.07 8.01 -0.16
C TYR A 294 -8.22 8.57 -0.99
N THR A 295 -9.42 8.02 -0.87
CA THR A 295 -10.59 8.51 -1.59
C THR A 295 -10.92 9.95 -1.21
N GLU A 296 -10.86 10.28 0.08
CA GLU A 296 -11.08 11.64 0.59
C GLU A 296 -9.98 12.62 0.12
N MET A 297 -8.72 12.18 0.12
CA MET A 297 -7.62 12.98 -0.41
C MET A 297 -7.76 13.16 -1.92
N ARG A 298 -8.04 12.06 -2.66
CA ARG A 298 -8.15 12.06 -4.13
C ARG A 298 -9.24 12.99 -4.65
N ALA A 299 -10.35 13.10 -3.91
CA ALA A 299 -11.48 13.98 -4.27
C ALA A 299 -11.12 15.46 -4.32
N LYS A 300 -10.02 15.88 -3.69
CA LYS A 300 -9.53 17.25 -3.69
C LYS A 300 -8.76 17.64 -4.97
N TYR A 301 -8.47 16.66 -5.84
CA TYR A 301 -7.60 16.85 -7.00
C TYR A 301 -8.33 16.53 -8.30
N ASN A 302 -8.23 17.41 -9.28
CA ASN A 302 -8.65 17.15 -10.65
C ASN A 302 -7.49 16.52 -11.43
N VAL A 303 -7.70 15.30 -11.94
CA VAL A 303 -6.67 14.57 -12.70
C VAL A 303 -6.94 14.74 -14.19
N LEU A 304 -6.03 15.41 -14.85
CA LEU A 304 -6.03 15.55 -16.31
C LEU A 304 -5.15 14.46 -16.91
N LEU A 305 -5.72 13.68 -17.80
CA LEU A 305 -4.99 12.65 -18.54
C LEU A 305 -4.82 13.12 -19.99
N PRO A 306 -3.69 12.78 -20.65
CA PRO A 306 -3.50 13.04 -22.07
C PRO A 306 -4.63 12.41 -22.88
N GLY A 307 -5.10 13.11 -23.91
CA GLY A 307 -6.10 12.60 -24.84
C GLY A 307 -5.56 11.45 -25.70
N PRO A 308 -6.42 10.73 -26.43
CA PRO A 308 -6.00 9.65 -27.32
C PRO A 308 -4.98 10.10 -28.38
N SER A 309 -5.09 11.33 -28.87
CA SER A 309 -4.16 11.96 -29.85
C SER A 309 -2.76 12.22 -29.27
N ASP A 310 -2.64 12.36 -27.94
CA ASP A 310 -1.34 12.64 -27.31
C ASP A 310 -0.54 11.34 -27.08
N LYS A 311 -1.18 10.18 -27.19
CA LYS A 311 -0.53 8.87 -27.05
C LYS A 311 0.41 8.54 -28.21
N GLU A 312 0.14 9.05 -29.40
CA GLU A 312 1.01 8.88 -30.57
C GLU A 312 2.33 9.66 -30.41
N ALA A 313 2.30 10.80 -29.74
CA ALA A 313 3.52 11.59 -29.45
C ALA A 313 4.47 10.87 -28.45
N VAL A 314 3.94 10.05 -27.55
CA VAL A 314 4.75 9.28 -26.58
C VAL A 314 5.41 8.05 -27.21
N GLN A 315 4.87 7.55 -28.33
CA GLN A 315 5.42 6.41 -29.07
C GLN A 315 6.43 6.83 -30.15
N ALA A 316 6.62 8.12 -30.38
CA ALA A 316 7.64 8.59 -31.33
C ALA A 316 9.04 8.17 -30.83
N PRO A 317 9.90 7.57 -31.69
CA PRO A 317 11.24 7.18 -31.29
C PRO A 317 12.01 8.42 -30.81
N VAL A 318 12.60 8.29 -29.61
CA VAL A 318 13.47 9.33 -29.05
C VAL A 318 14.60 9.59 -30.04
N PRO A 319 14.76 10.83 -30.56
CA PRO A 319 15.84 11.12 -31.47
C PRO A 319 17.19 10.80 -30.81
N PRO A 320 18.15 10.20 -31.53
CA PRO A 320 19.44 9.86 -30.96
C PRO A 320 20.12 11.11 -30.37
N PRO A 321 20.83 10.96 -29.24
CA PRO A 321 21.51 12.08 -28.59
C PRO A 321 22.44 12.74 -29.61
N LYS A 322 22.31 14.06 -29.77
CA LYS A 322 23.22 14.86 -30.63
C LYS A 322 24.62 14.55 -30.19
N LYS A 323 25.45 14.05 -31.13
CA LYS A 323 26.91 13.86 -30.91
C LYS A 323 27.47 15.19 -30.40
N GLN A 324 27.95 15.19 -29.18
CA GLN A 324 28.78 16.32 -28.69
C GLN A 324 29.98 16.42 -29.59
N VAL A 325 30.10 17.54 -30.26
CA VAL A 325 31.30 17.90 -30.99
C VAL A 325 32.39 18.06 -29.95
N PRO A 326 33.52 17.33 -30.04
CA PRO A 326 34.61 17.51 -29.10
C PRO A 326 35.10 18.95 -29.19
N ALA A 327 35.30 19.58 -28.03
CA ALA A 327 35.90 20.91 -27.95
C ALA A 327 37.29 20.90 -28.64
N PRO A 328 37.65 21.96 -29.38
CA PRO A 328 38.96 22.05 -30.02
C PRO A 328 40.06 22.02 -28.93
N SER A 329 40.97 21.06 -29.06
CA SER A 329 42.19 21.00 -28.26
C SER A 329 42.96 22.27 -28.48
N GLY A 330 42.97 23.17 -27.50
CA GLY A 330 43.81 24.32 -27.48
C GLY A 330 45.27 23.88 -27.32
N GLU A 331 46.00 23.86 -28.43
CA GLU A 331 47.46 23.94 -28.40
C GLU A 331 47.85 25.36 -27.95
N GLY A 332 48.39 25.49 -26.72
CA GLY A 332 49.05 26.67 -26.24
C GLY A 332 50.51 26.65 -26.69
N PRO A 333 51.08 27.77 -27.14
CA PRO A 333 52.50 27.83 -27.50
C PRO A 333 53.39 27.94 -26.24
N LEU A 334 54.52 27.24 -26.28
CA LEU A 334 55.79 27.32 -25.58
C LEU A 334 55.91 28.23 -24.34
#